data_208d116a404faefa38d81d9f7079f7af
#
_entry.id   208d116a404faefa38d81d9f7079f7af
#
_cell.length_a   1.000
_cell.length_b   1.000
_cell.length_c   1.000
_cell.angle_alpha   90.00
_cell.angle_beta   90.00
_cell.angle_gamma   90.00
#
_symmetry.space_group_name_H-M   'P 1'
#
loop_
_entity.id
_entity.type
_entity.pdbx_description
1 polymer ?
#
loop_
_entity_poly.entity_id
_entity_poly.type
_entity_poly.pdbx_seq_one_letter_code
_entity_poly.pdbx_strand_id
1 'polypeptide(L)'
;MLHFKPNLFIPGAAKSGTTSLHNLLNQHPEICMSTVKEPGYWKNERFKHFKDIEKENYLNLFMKSKHKIFGESTTAYMYYDTFISNINSNYKVSPKFIFILRNPIDRFNSHFWWIKGLGLEKSNFQQALTENLNNEFKPYSYYPKYYFQFGLYAKWLKQFYNCFDRSNIKIITFEKLINNQLETANSCFEFLELKRLDSISNHTSNQTALLKNPQLYHFLNKSAIGKYSYTKIGKYLLPKRTINWIKISIKNSLKNWDKEKASYPKISKENRYDLKALYSKDVSDLKKLTHYNYREWTDFNS
;
A
#
# COMPACT_ATOMS: atom_id res chain seq x y z
N MET A 1 -1.78 0.51 -32.74
CA MET A 1 -1.84 0.95 -31.35
C MET A 1 -0.92 0.05 -30.54
N LEU A 2 0.15 0.58 -29.97
CA LEU A 2 1.00 -0.16 -29.04
C LEU A 2 0.11 -0.56 -27.86
N HIS A 3 -0.14 -1.85 -27.69
CA HIS A 3 -0.85 -2.41 -26.53
C HIS A 3 0.10 -2.41 -25.33
N PHE A 4 0.46 -1.21 -24.87
CA PHE A 4 1.24 -1.03 -23.68
C PHE A 4 0.47 -1.53 -22.45
N LYS A 5 1.14 -2.33 -21.62
CA LYS A 5 0.65 -2.80 -20.30
C LYS A 5 1.82 -2.77 -19.33
N PRO A 6 1.62 -2.37 -18.07
CA PRO A 6 2.65 -2.51 -17.06
C PRO A 6 3.14 -3.96 -16.96
N ASN A 7 4.44 -4.13 -16.86
CA ASN A 7 5.08 -5.45 -16.72
C ASN A 7 5.69 -5.67 -15.33
N LEU A 8 5.49 -4.71 -14.41
CA LEU A 8 5.88 -4.79 -13.01
C LEU A 8 4.72 -4.36 -12.11
N PHE A 9 4.45 -5.14 -11.07
CA PHE A 9 3.49 -4.78 -10.02
C PHE A 9 4.13 -4.90 -8.63
N ILE A 10 3.78 -3.97 -7.74
CA ILE A 10 4.03 -4.05 -6.30
C ILE A 10 2.66 -4.22 -5.61
N PRO A 11 2.13 -5.46 -5.52
CA PRO A 11 0.77 -5.71 -5.07
C PRO A 11 0.56 -5.57 -3.56
N GLY A 12 1.64 -5.47 -2.78
CA GLY A 12 1.58 -5.46 -1.31
C GLY A 12 2.95 -5.49 -0.64
N ALA A 13 2.95 -5.53 0.67
CA ALA A 13 1.79 -5.52 1.55
C ALA A 13 1.46 -4.09 2.02
N ALA A 14 0.20 -3.86 2.36
CA ALA A 14 -0.20 -2.59 2.94
C ALA A 14 0.55 -2.31 4.25
N LYS A 15 1.06 -1.08 4.43
CA LYS A 15 1.85 -0.61 5.61
C LYS A 15 3.24 -1.25 5.76
N SER A 16 3.79 -1.74 4.67
CA SER A 16 5.11 -2.39 4.61
C SER A 16 6.16 -1.61 3.81
N GLY A 17 5.93 -0.33 3.48
CA GLY A 17 6.94 0.49 2.79
C GLY A 17 6.86 0.48 1.25
N THR A 18 5.73 0.08 0.68
CA THR A 18 5.51 0.07 -0.78
C THR A 18 5.74 1.43 -1.45
N THR A 19 5.51 2.55 -0.75
CA THR A 19 5.78 3.89 -1.28
C THR A 19 7.29 4.15 -1.42
N SER A 20 8.08 3.74 -0.41
CA SER A 20 9.54 3.86 -0.47
C SER A 20 10.11 3.00 -1.59
N LEU A 21 9.64 1.75 -1.71
CA LEU A 21 10.06 0.87 -2.79
C LEU A 21 9.69 1.43 -4.17
N HIS A 22 8.46 1.93 -4.35
CA HIS A 22 8.02 2.56 -5.60
C HIS A 22 8.95 3.70 -6.03
N ASN A 23 9.27 4.60 -5.09
CA ASN A 23 10.15 5.74 -5.36
C ASN A 23 11.60 5.32 -5.61
N LEU A 24 12.08 4.28 -4.94
CA LEU A 24 13.41 3.73 -5.17
C LEU A 24 13.53 3.09 -6.55
N LEU A 25 12.58 2.26 -6.94
CA LEU A 25 12.59 1.65 -8.27
C LEU A 25 12.51 2.69 -9.39
N ASN A 26 11.75 3.77 -9.19
CA ASN A 26 11.63 4.85 -10.17
C ASN A 26 12.91 5.68 -10.38
N GLN A 27 13.98 5.43 -9.63
CA GLN A 27 15.28 6.08 -9.85
C GLN A 27 16.10 5.39 -10.94
N HIS A 28 15.74 4.16 -11.30
CA HIS A 28 16.45 3.44 -12.35
C HIS A 28 16.07 3.99 -13.74
N PRO A 29 17.05 4.32 -14.63
CA PRO A 29 16.77 4.96 -15.92
C PRO A 29 15.95 4.11 -16.89
N GLU A 30 15.87 2.81 -16.68
CA GLU A 30 15.07 1.89 -17.51
C GLU A 30 13.73 1.52 -16.86
N ILE A 31 13.35 2.11 -15.72
CA ILE A 31 12.07 1.89 -15.03
C ILE A 31 11.22 3.17 -15.06
N CYS A 32 9.99 3.03 -15.47
CA CYS A 32 8.95 4.05 -15.34
C CYS A 32 7.86 3.55 -14.40
N MET A 33 7.82 4.07 -13.19
CA MET A 33 6.71 3.81 -12.28
C MET A 33 5.55 4.77 -12.58
N SER A 34 4.32 4.34 -12.30
CA SER A 34 3.14 5.18 -12.46
C SER A 34 3.26 6.48 -11.67
N THR A 35 2.93 7.61 -12.29
CA THR A 35 3.00 8.95 -11.64
C THR A 35 2.05 9.08 -10.45
N VAL A 36 1.02 8.26 -10.40
CA VAL A 36 0.08 8.15 -9.27
C VAL A 36 0.21 6.77 -8.65
N LYS A 37 0.50 6.73 -7.36
CA LYS A 37 0.50 5.49 -6.57
C LYS A 37 -0.93 5.08 -6.24
N GLU A 38 -1.17 3.77 -6.13
CA GLU A 38 -2.50 3.18 -5.88
C GLU A 38 -3.51 3.50 -7.00
N PRO A 39 -3.18 3.36 -8.29
CA PRO A 39 -4.13 3.66 -9.36
C PRO A 39 -5.34 2.71 -9.35
N GLY A 40 -5.16 1.47 -8.90
CA GLY A 40 -6.24 0.52 -8.70
C GLY A 40 -6.97 0.09 -9.99
N TYR A 41 -6.35 0.20 -11.16
CA TYR A 41 -6.97 -0.08 -12.45
C TYR A 41 -7.39 -1.55 -12.62
N TRP A 42 -6.56 -2.49 -12.14
CA TRP A 42 -6.78 -3.95 -12.26
C TRP A 42 -7.69 -4.51 -11.15
N LYS A 43 -8.49 -3.65 -10.52
CA LYS A 43 -9.49 -4.02 -9.52
C LYS A 43 -10.74 -4.59 -10.18
N ASN A 44 -11.60 -5.23 -9.38
CA ASN A 44 -12.96 -5.55 -9.77
C ASN A 44 -13.87 -4.30 -9.63
N GLU A 45 -14.95 -4.23 -10.40
CA GLU A 45 -16.02 -3.21 -10.31
C GLU A 45 -16.60 -3.03 -8.89
N ARG A 46 -16.49 -4.07 -8.05
CA ARG A 46 -16.90 -4.01 -6.63
C ARG A 46 -16.07 -3.07 -5.77
N PHE A 47 -14.88 -2.65 -6.23
CA PHE A 47 -14.03 -1.66 -5.57
C PHE A 47 -14.45 -0.23 -5.89
N LYS A 48 -15.65 0.16 -5.51
CA LYS A 48 -16.20 1.53 -5.70
C LYS A 48 -15.34 2.66 -5.09
N HIS A 49 -14.24 2.35 -4.44
CA HIS A 49 -13.41 3.33 -3.73
C HIS A 49 -12.27 3.91 -4.54
N PHE A 50 -11.75 3.16 -5.49
CA PHE A 50 -10.90 3.72 -6.50
C PHE A 50 -11.86 4.26 -7.57
N LYS A 51 -11.75 5.52 -7.93
CA LYS A 51 -12.45 6.06 -9.10
C LYS A 51 -12.13 5.15 -10.29
N ASP A 52 -13.15 4.79 -11.04
CA ASP A 52 -12.92 4.07 -12.28
C ASP A 52 -12.02 4.93 -13.15
N ILE A 53 -10.84 4.40 -13.44
CA ILE A 53 -9.90 5.04 -14.34
C ILE A 53 -10.11 4.37 -15.69
N GLU A 54 -10.53 5.15 -16.69
CA GLU A 54 -10.57 4.68 -18.05
C GLU A 54 -9.18 4.23 -18.49
N LYS A 55 -9.12 3.24 -19.38
CA LYS A 55 -7.87 2.66 -19.88
C LYS A 55 -6.87 3.71 -20.36
N GLU A 56 -7.34 4.70 -21.09
CA GLU A 56 -6.49 5.78 -21.61
C GLU A 56 -5.87 6.61 -20.48
N ASN A 57 -6.67 6.99 -19.48
CA ASN A 57 -6.20 7.73 -18.31
C ASN A 57 -5.22 6.90 -17.49
N TYR A 58 -5.43 5.58 -17.37
CA TYR A 58 -4.48 4.69 -16.72
C TYR A 58 -3.14 4.64 -17.44
N LEU A 59 -3.16 4.50 -18.76
CA LEU A 59 -1.94 4.46 -19.58
C LEU A 59 -1.19 5.79 -19.55
N ASN A 60 -1.89 6.91 -19.38
CA ASN A 60 -1.30 8.24 -19.25
C ASN A 60 -0.58 8.44 -17.88
N LEU A 61 -0.71 7.52 -16.92
CA LEU A 61 0.09 7.53 -15.69
C LEU A 61 1.55 7.14 -15.93
N PHE A 62 1.88 6.63 -17.10
CA PHE A 62 3.23 6.24 -17.47
C PHE A 62 3.75 7.20 -18.53
N MET A 63 4.95 7.75 -18.31
CA MET A 63 5.57 8.60 -19.32
C MET A 63 5.85 7.79 -20.57
N LYS A 64 5.43 8.29 -21.74
CA LYS A 64 5.69 7.67 -23.05
C LYS A 64 7.18 7.78 -23.37
N SER A 65 7.98 6.85 -22.92
CA SER A 65 9.43 6.83 -23.12
C SER A 65 9.93 5.41 -23.42
N LYS A 66 11.20 5.30 -23.78
CA LYS A 66 11.86 4.03 -24.12
C LYS A 66 12.27 3.20 -22.90
N HIS A 67 11.49 3.22 -21.81
CA HIS A 67 11.78 2.38 -20.66
C HIS A 67 11.47 0.90 -20.96
N LYS A 68 12.20 -0.01 -20.33
CA LYS A 68 11.96 -1.46 -20.44
C LYS A 68 10.88 -1.93 -19.47
N ILE A 69 10.87 -1.32 -18.27
CA ILE A 69 9.98 -1.71 -17.18
C ILE A 69 8.98 -0.57 -16.92
N PHE A 70 7.71 -0.95 -16.87
CA PHE A 70 6.63 -0.07 -16.51
C PHE A 70 5.90 -0.66 -15.31
N GLY A 71 5.98 0.03 -14.18
CA GLY A 71 5.54 -0.50 -12.89
C GLY A 71 4.44 0.30 -12.23
N GLU A 72 3.58 -0.36 -11.49
CA GLU A 72 2.64 0.27 -10.58
C GLU A 72 2.63 -0.37 -9.20
N SER A 73 2.11 0.37 -8.22
CA SER A 73 1.99 -0.09 -6.83
C SER A 73 0.58 0.14 -6.33
N THR A 74 -0.18 -0.94 -6.21
CA THR A 74 -1.52 -0.94 -5.60
C THR A 74 -1.60 -2.04 -4.57
N THR A 75 -1.52 -1.68 -3.28
CA THR A 75 -1.41 -2.63 -2.18
C THR A 75 -2.65 -3.49 -1.97
N ALA A 76 -3.80 -3.04 -2.50
CA ALA A 76 -5.03 -3.80 -2.48
C ALA A 76 -4.96 -5.09 -3.31
N TYR A 77 -4.14 -5.14 -4.34
CA TYR A 77 -4.05 -6.29 -5.24
C TYR A 77 -3.61 -7.58 -4.55
N MET A 78 -2.84 -7.49 -3.47
CA MET A 78 -2.41 -8.65 -2.70
C MET A 78 -3.58 -9.43 -2.07
N TYR A 79 -4.67 -8.73 -1.78
CA TYR A 79 -5.76 -9.26 -0.95
C TYR A 79 -6.99 -9.69 -1.74
N TYR A 80 -6.93 -9.60 -3.07
CA TYR A 80 -8.09 -9.81 -3.93
C TYR A 80 -7.76 -10.71 -5.13
N ASP A 81 -8.43 -11.82 -5.19
CA ASP A 81 -8.34 -12.83 -6.26
C ASP A 81 -8.66 -12.25 -7.65
N THR A 82 -9.53 -11.24 -7.69
CA THR A 82 -9.92 -10.59 -8.94
C THR A 82 -8.76 -9.90 -9.66
N PHE A 83 -7.73 -9.45 -8.93
CA PHE A 83 -6.51 -8.96 -9.55
C PHE A 83 -5.81 -10.07 -10.34
N ILE A 84 -5.63 -11.24 -9.72
CA ILE A 84 -5.00 -12.41 -10.35
C ILE A 84 -5.77 -12.83 -11.61
N SER A 85 -7.10 -12.92 -11.49
CA SER A 85 -7.97 -13.27 -12.62
C SER A 85 -7.84 -12.27 -13.77
N ASN A 86 -7.80 -10.97 -13.47
CA ASN A 86 -7.62 -9.91 -14.45
C ASN A 86 -6.24 -9.96 -15.12
N ILE A 87 -5.18 -10.25 -14.37
CA ILE A 87 -3.84 -10.42 -14.95
C ILE A 87 -3.83 -11.63 -15.91
N ASN A 88 -4.32 -12.78 -15.47
CA ASN A 88 -4.35 -14.00 -16.27
C ASN A 88 -5.16 -13.83 -17.58
N SER A 89 -6.27 -13.11 -17.53
CA SER A 89 -7.11 -12.86 -18.71
C SER A 89 -6.51 -11.85 -19.69
N ASN A 90 -5.63 -10.96 -19.21
CA ASN A 90 -5.15 -9.84 -20.02
C ASN A 90 -3.68 -9.95 -20.45
N TYR A 91 -2.88 -10.82 -19.83
CA TYR A 91 -1.46 -10.95 -20.10
C TYR A 91 -1.15 -12.31 -20.75
N LYS A 92 -0.51 -12.29 -21.92
CA LYS A 92 0.04 -13.50 -22.56
C LYS A 92 1.34 -13.96 -21.90
N VAL A 93 2.14 -12.99 -21.45
CA VAL A 93 3.38 -13.20 -20.69
C VAL A 93 3.15 -12.61 -19.31
N SER A 94 3.40 -13.41 -18.26
CA SER A 94 3.22 -12.99 -16.89
C SER A 94 4.10 -11.79 -16.55
N PRO A 95 3.55 -10.73 -15.91
CA PRO A 95 4.36 -9.65 -15.39
C PRO A 95 5.20 -10.10 -14.20
N LYS A 96 6.18 -9.28 -13.80
CA LYS A 96 6.95 -9.44 -12.57
C LYS A 96 6.18 -8.84 -11.38
N PHE A 97 6.28 -9.52 -10.24
CA PHE A 97 5.68 -9.09 -8.97
C PHE A 97 6.76 -8.92 -7.91
N ILE A 98 6.82 -7.77 -7.27
CA ILE A 98 7.68 -7.53 -6.11
C ILE A 98 6.80 -7.26 -4.90
N PHE A 99 6.84 -8.14 -3.92
CA PHE A 99 6.16 -7.96 -2.64
C PHE A 99 7.15 -7.46 -1.61
N ILE A 100 6.78 -6.40 -0.90
CA ILE A 100 7.50 -5.95 0.28
C ILE A 100 6.68 -6.30 1.52
N LEU A 101 7.23 -7.14 2.37
CA LEU A 101 6.62 -7.59 3.61
C LEU A 101 7.29 -6.90 4.79
N ARG A 102 6.61 -6.80 5.89
CA ARG A 102 7.10 -6.26 7.17
C ARG A 102 6.78 -7.25 8.27
N ASN A 103 7.56 -7.27 9.36
CA ASN A 103 7.16 -8.03 10.55
C ASN A 103 5.66 -7.83 10.79
N PRO A 104 4.83 -8.89 10.77
CA PRO A 104 3.38 -8.77 10.77
C PRO A 104 2.83 -8.06 12.02
N ILE A 105 3.55 -8.15 13.15
CA ILE A 105 3.21 -7.46 14.39
C ILE A 105 3.39 -5.94 14.21
N ASP A 106 4.53 -5.52 13.67
CA ASP A 106 4.82 -4.10 13.44
C ASP A 106 3.96 -3.51 12.31
N ARG A 107 3.58 -4.35 11.32
CA ARG A 107 2.64 -3.97 10.29
C ARG A 107 1.23 -3.74 10.86
N PHE A 108 0.75 -4.65 11.76
CA PHE A 108 -0.51 -4.49 12.49
C PHE A 108 -0.51 -3.15 13.24
N ASN A 109 0.50 -2.92 14.06
CA ASN A 109 0.65 -1.68 14.84
C ASN A 109 0.61 -0.44 13.94
N SER A 110 1.38 -0.45 12.84
CA SER A 110 1.39 0.65 11.86
C SER A 110 0.04 0.88 11.20
N HIS A 111 -0.73 -0.17 10.94
CA HIS A 111 -2.05 -0.08 10.31
C HIS A 111 -3.10 0.46 11.29
N PHE A 112 -3.12 -0.08 12.50
CA PHE A 112 -4.01 0.37 13.56
C PHE A 112 -3.85 1.87 13.84
N TRP A 113 -2.61 2.31 14.09
CA TRP A 113 -2.34 3.71 14.41
C TRP A 113 -2.57 4.64 13.21
N TRP A 114 -2.37 4.17 11.99
CA TRP A 114 -2.72 4.94 10.80
C TRP A 114 -4.24 5.20 10.73
N ILE A 115 -5.07 4.19 10.91
CA ILE A 115 -6.54 4.35 10.89
C ILE A 115 -7.02 5.16 12.11
N LYS A 116 -6.41 4.94 13.28
CA LYS A 116 -6.70 5.72 14.50
C LYS A 116 -6.30 7.19 14.35
N GLY A 117 -5.14 7.44 13.78
CA GLY A 117 -4.68 8.81 13.46
C GLY A 117 -5.55 9.54 12.45
N LEU A 118 -6.27 8.81 11.60
CA LEU A 118 -7.32 9.38 10.74
C LEU A 118 -8.65 9.60 11.47
N GLY A 119 -8.77 9.27 12.77
CA GLY A 119 -10.01 9.35 13.54
C GLY A 119 -11.09 8.34 13.11
N LEU A 120 -10.72 7.32 12.35
CA LEU A 120 -11.64 6.29 11.84
C LEU A 120 -11.72 5.07 12.76
N GLU A 121 -10.73 4.90 13.66
CA GLU A 121 -10.72 3.85 14.68
C GLU A 121 -11.09 4.43 16.05
N LYS A 122 -12.17 3.90 16.63
CA LYS A 122 -12.64 4.29 17.97
C LYS A 122 -12.17 3.33 19.05
N SER A 123 -12.02 2.05 18.70
CA SER A 123 -11.60 0.98 19.61
C SER A 123 -10.18 1.21 20.13
N ASN A 124 -9.88 0.69 21.30
CA ASN A 124 -8.48 0.55 21.74
C ASN A 124 -7.82 -0.63 20.98
N PHE A 125 -6.52 -0.83 21.22
CA PHE A 125 -5.74 -1.83 20.46
C PHE A 125 -6.29 -3.25 20.67
N GLN A 126 -6.57 -3.63 21.91
CA GLN A 126 -7.05 -4.98 22.25
C GLN A 126 -8.46 -5.24 21.71
N GLN A 127 -9.35 -4.26 21.83
CA GLN A 127 -10.68 -4.35 21.24
C GLN A 127 -10.60 -4.50 19.71
N ALA A 128 -9.75 -3.71 19.05
CA ALA A 128 -9.56 -3.81 17.61
C ALA A 128 -8.98 -5.17 17.19
N LEU A 129 -8.09 -5.77 17.99
CA LEU A 129 -7.58 -7.12 17.76
C LEU A 129 -8.70 -8.16 17.87
N THR A 130 -9.49 -8.12 18.95
CA THR A 130 -10.62 -9.02 19.15
C THR A 130 -11.65 -8.91 18.02
N GLU A 131 -12.00 -7.68 17.62
CA GLU A 131 -12.89 -7.45 16.48
C GLU A 131 -12.33 -8.05 15.18
N ASN A 132 -11.02 -7.92 14.95
CA ASN A 132 -10.38 -8.47 13.76
C ASN A 132 -10.34 -10.00 13.74
N LEU A 133 -10.24 -10.66 14.89
CA LEU A 133 -10.25 -12.12 14.97
C LEU A 133 -11.64 -12.69 14.72
N ASN A 134 -12.69 -11.98 15.13
CA ASN A 134 -14.08 -12.43 15.07
C ASN A 134 -14.80 -12.01 13.77
N ASN A 135 -14.27 -11.01 13.04
CA ASN A 135 -14.93 -10.50 11.85
C ASN A 135 -14.48 -11.22 10.58
N GLU A 136 -15.46 -11.57 9.75
CA GLU A 136 -15.21 -12.07 8.41
C GLU A 136 -14.53 -11.01 7.54
N PHE A 137 -13.58 -11.44 6.72
CA PHE A 137 -12.92 -10.58 5.75
C PHE A 137 -13.90 -10.15 4.65
N LYS A 138 -14.24 -8.84 4.63
CA LYS A 138 -15.11 -8.21 3.60
C LYS A 138 -14.33 -7.13 2.87
N PRO A 139 -13.89 -7.36 1.65
CA PRO A 139 -12.88 -6.53 0.96
C PRO A 139 -13.33 -5.13 0.52
N TYR A 140 -14.47 -4.60 0.95
CA TYR A 140 -15.15 -3.48 0.30
C TYR A 140 -15.07 -2.13 1.04
N SER A 141 -14.16 -1.95 1.99
CA SER A 141 -14.00 -0.68 2.71
C SER A 141 -12.90 0.19 2.11
N TYR A 142 -13.15 1.51 2.01
CA TYR A 142 -12.13 2.49 1.57
C TYR A 142 -10.92 2.55 2.51
N TYR A 143 -11.18 2.42 3.83
CA TYR A 143 -10.16 2.28 4.87
C TYR A 143 -10.39 0.95 5.58
N PRO A 144 -9.91 -0.15 5.01
CA PRO A 144 -10.17 -1.46 5.58
C PRO A 144 -9.46 -1.61 6.93
N LYS A 145 -10.22 -2.01 7.95
CA LYS A 145 -9.72 -2.24 9.31
C LYS A 145 -9.31 -3.70 9.53
N TYR A 146 -8.71 -4.32 8.53
CA TYR A 146 -8.24 -5.71 8.59
C TYR A 146 -6.80 -5.77 9.08
N TYR A 147 -6.60 -5.30 10.33
CA TYR A 147 -5.27 -5.21 10.91
C TYR A 147 -4.60 -6.58 11.04
N PHE A 148 -5.33 -7.60 11.45
CA PHE A 148 -4.79 -8.95 11.59
C PHE A 148 -4.70 -9.66 10.24
N GLN A 149 -5.79 -9.70 9.48
CA GLN A 149 -5.90 -10.48 8.26
C GLN A 149 -4.88 -10.06 7.18
N PHE A 150 -4.58 -8.77 7.08
CA PHE A 150 -3.58 -8.27 6.12
C PHE A 150 -2.14 -8.66 6.46
N GLY A 151 -1.89 -9.17 7.66
CA GLY A 151 -0.61 -9.72 8.07
C GLY A 151 -0.44 -11.23 7.85
N LEU A 152 -1.48 -11.93 7.42
CA LEU A 152 -1.46 -13.35 7.09
C LEU A 152 -0.87 -13.55 5.69
N TYR A 153 0.43 -13.36 5.57
CA TYR A 153 1.10 -13.28 4.28
C TYR A 153 1.13 -14.60 3.52
N ALA A 154 1.30 -15.73 4.19
CA ALA A 154 1.27 -17.04 3.55
C ALA A 154 -0.07 -17.28 2.87
N LYS A 155 -1.17 -16.94 3.55
CA LYS A 155 -2.52 -17.03 3.01
C LYS A 155 -2.66 -16.28 1.69
N TRP A 156 -2.19 -15.03 1.65
CA TRP A 156 -2.36 -14.16 0.47
C TRP A 156 -1.38 -14.48 -0.65
N LEU A 157 -0.13 -14.76 -0.34
CA LEU A 157 0.88 -15.09 -1.34
C LEU A 157 0.64 -16.46 -2.00
N LYS A 158 0.02 -17.40 -1.30
CA LYS A 158 -0.33 -18.72 -1.86
C LYS A 158 -1.10 -18.60 -3.17
N GLN A 159 -2.00 -17.62 -3.29
CA GLN A 159 -2.78 -17.41 -4.52
C GLN A 159 -1.86 -17.01 -5.70
N PHE A 160 -0.85 -16.17 -5.45
CA PHE A 160 0.12 -15.78 -6.48
C PHE A 160 1.02 -16.94 -6.88
N TYR A 161 1.54 -17.72 -5.92
CA TYR A 161 2.37 -18.89 -6.20
C TYR A 161 1.62 -20.03 -6.88
N ASN A 162 0.30 -20.08 -6.75
CA ASN A 162 -0.52 -21.05 -7.47
C ASN A 162 -0.79 -20.66 -8.93
N CYS A 163 -0.65 -19.37 -9.27
CA CYS A 163 -1.06 -18.83 -10.56
C CYS A 163 0.10 -18.33 -11.42
N PHE A 164 1.26 -18.06 -10.80
CA PHE A 164 2.42 -17.48 -11.48
C PHE A 164 3.70 -18.22 -11.11
N ASP A 165 4.62 -18.32 -12.05
CA ASP A 165 5.92 -18.92 -11.82
C ASP A 165 6.70 -18.19 -10.71
N ARG A 166 7.42 -18.94 -9.91
CA ARG A 166 8.27 -18.38 -8.84
C ARG A 166 9.29 -17.37 -9.35
N SER A 167 9.80 -17.57 -10.56
CA SER A 167 10.72 -16.65 -11.23
C SER A 167 10.13 -15.28 -11.53
N ASN A 168 8.79 -15.14 -11.45
CA ASN A 168 8.09 -13.88 -11.61
C ASN A 168 7.73 -13.21 -10.27
N ILE A 169 8.07 -13.82 -9.14
CA ILE A 169 7.71 -13.33 -7.81
C ILE A 169 8.97 -13.10 -6.98
N LYS A 170 9.19 -11.85 -6.55
CA LYS A 170 10.25 -11.48 -5.62
C LYS A 170 9.65 -11.04 -4.30
N ILE A 171 10.21 -11.54 -3.21
CA ILE A 171 9.90 -11.10 -1.85
C ILE A 171 11.08 -10.30 -1.30
N ILE A 172 10.80 -9.14 -0.74
CA ILE A 172 11.75 -8.34 0.05
C ILE A 172 11.12 -8.00 1.40
N THR A 173 11.93 -7.61 2.39
CA THR A 173 11.44 -7.16 3.68
C THR A 173 11.62 -5.66 3.86
N PHE A 174 10.68 -5.03 4.57
CA PHE A 174 10.76 -3.61 4.94
C PHE A 174 12.01 -3.34 5.77
N GLU A 175 12.38 -4.26 6.65
CA GLU A 175 13.53 -4.18 7.51
C GLU A 175 14.83 -4.14 6.71
N LYS A 176 14.97 -4.95 5.64
CA LYS A 176 16.10 -4.86 4.72
C LYS A 176 16.09 -3.55 3.95
N LEU A 177 14.92 -3.12 3.49
CA LEU A 177 14.80 -1.87 2.75
C LEU A 177 15.26 -0.66 3.58
N ILE A 178 14.91 -0.58 4.86
CA ILE A 178 15.32 0.55 5.71
C ILE A 178 16.79 0.48 6.13
N ASN A 179 17.34 -0.71 6.29
CA ASN A 179 18.73 -0.91 6.72
C ASN A 179 19.73 -0.78 5.57
N ASN A 180 19.35 -1.17 4.34
CA ASN A 180 20.22 -1.11 3.18
C ASN A 180 19.40 -0.86 1.90
N GLN A 181 19.07 0.41 1.64
CA GLN A 181 18.24 0.80 0.50
C GLN A 181 18.88 0.45 -0.84
N LEU A 182 20.17 0.75 -1.02
CA LEU A 182 20.88 0.52 -2.27
C LEU A 182 20.92 -0.96 -2.63
N GLU A 183 21.33 -1.81 -1.71
CA GLU A 183 21.42 -3.25 -1.96
C GLU A 183 20.03 -3.86 -2.20
N THR A 184 19.02 -3.42 -1.44
CA THR A 184 17.63 -3.88 -1.65
C THR A 184 17.11 -3.46 -3.01
N ALA A 185 17.37 -2.21 -3.44
CA ALA A 185 16.99 -1.73 -4.76
C ALA A 185 17.72 -2.52 -5.87
N ASN A 186 19.04 -2.71 -5.73
CA ASN A 186 19.86 -3.46 -6.68
C ASN A 186 19.39 -4.90 -6.81
N SER A 187 19.02 -5.55 -5.71
CA SER A 187 18.42 -6.88 -5.78
C SER A 187 17.10 -6.92 -6.55
N CYS A 188 16.34 -5.82 -6.54
CA CYS A 188 15.13 -5.72 -7.36
C CYS A 188 15.48 -5.45 -8.84
N PHE A 189 16.51 -4.66 -9.12
CA PHE A 189 16.97 -4.41 -10.49
C PHE A 189 17.48 -5.70 -11.15
N GLU A 190 18.27 -6.49 -10.43
CA GLU A 190 18.72 -7.82 -10.89
C GLU A 190 17.55 -8.76 -11.20
N PHE A 191 16.52 -8.79 -10.34
CA PHE A 191 15.31 -9.56 -10.57
C PHE A 191 14.55 -9.10 -11.83
N LEU A 192 14.65 -7.81 -12.17
CA LEU A 192 14.08 -7.21 -13.38
C LEU A 192 15.04 -7.28 -14.59
N GLU A 193 16.15 -7.99 -14.47
CA GLU A 193 17.17 -8.14 -15.51
C GLU A 193 17.78 -6.78 -15.95
N LEU A 194 17.92 -5.88 -14.98
CA LEU A 194 18.50 -4.55 -15.16
C LEU A 194 19.87 -4.47 -14.46
N LYS A 195 20.67 -3.49 -14.90
CA LYS A 195 21.98 -3.24 -14.29
C LYS A 195 21.81 -2.68 -12.87
N ARG A 196 22.78 -2.98 -12.01
CA ARG A 196 22.89 -2.35 -10.69
C ARG A 196 23.21 -0.85 -10.83
N LEU A 197 22.78 -0.09 -9.86
CA LEU A 197 23.20 1.31 -9.70
C LEU A 197 24.27 1.40 -8.61
N ASP A 198 25.22 2.30 -8.80
CA ASP A 198 26.27 2.59 -7.82
C ASP A 198 25.78 3.42 -6.64
N SER A 199 24.72 4.21 -6.87
CA SER A 199 24.11 5.05 -5.85
C SER A 199 22.61 5.29 -6.14
N ILE A 200 21.88 5.61 -5.09
CA ILE A 200 20.47 6.02 -5.13
C ILE A 200 20.29 7.20 -4.19
N SER A 201 19.33 8.07 -4.49
CA SER A 201 18.91 9.11 -3.55
C SER A 201 18.13 8.51 -2.41
N ASN A 202 18.51 8.79 -1.17
CA ASN A 202 17.79 8.35 0.00
C ASN A 202 16.41 9.03 0.09
N HIS A 203 15.37 8.28 -0.19
CA HIS A 203 13.99 8.73 0.01
C HIS A 203 13.39 8.07 1.25
N THR A 204 13.37 8.79 2.35
CA THR A 204 12.50 8.48 3.48
C THR A 204 11.10 9.00 3.17
N SER A 205 10.30 8.22 2.44
CA SER A 205 8.90 8.53 2.24
C SER A 205 8.07 8.02 3.41
N ASN A 206 7.13 8.84 3.86
CA ASN A 206 6.17 8.56 4.92
C ASN A 206 6.71 8.55 6.35
N GLN A 207 7.22 9.69 6.81
CA GLN A 207 7.14 9.96 8.24
C GLN A 207 5.66 9.90 8.64
N THR A 208 5.37 9.07 9.61
CA THR A 208 4.04 8.97 10.21
C THR A 208 3.59 10.35 10.68
N ALA A 209 2.48 10.83 10.17
CA ALA A 209 1.86 12.05 10.66
C ALA A 209 0.57 11.66 11.40
N LEU A 210 0.48 11.98 12.67
CA LEU A 210 -0.76 11.95 13.42
C LEU A 210 -1.48 13.28 13.21
N LEU A 211 -2.77 13.25 12.99
CA LEU A 211 -3.58 14.46 12.95
C LEU A 211 -3.76 14.96 14.39
N LYS A 212 -3.48 16.24 14.65
CA LYS A 212 -3.72 16.87 15.96
C LYS A 212 -5.20 16.87 16.32
N ASN A 213 -6.06 17.12 15.32
CA ASN A 213 -7.50 17.12 15.50
C ASN A 213 -8.20 16.31 14.39
N PRO A 214 -8.29 14.97 14.53
CA PRO A 214 -8.92 14.11 13.54
C PRO A 214 -10.38 14.45 13.26
N GLN A 215 -11.12 14.91 14.27
CA GLN A 215 -12.54 15.27 14.13
C GLN A 215 -12.71 16.51 13.24
N LEU A 216 -11.91 17.55 13.46
CA LEU A 216 -11.90 18.74 12.62
C LEU A 216 -11.50 18.40 11.18
N TYR A 217 -10.46 17.57 11.00
CA TYR A 217 -10.04 17.09 9.68
C TYR A 217 -11.17 16.36 8.94
N HIS A 218 -11.92 15.48 9.64
CA HIS A 218 -13.06 14.78 9.06
C HIS A 218 -14.22 15.70 8.72
N PHE A 219 -14.52 16.64 9.61
CA PHE A 219 -15.56 17.65 9.36
C PHE A 219 -15.23 18.47 8.12
N LEU A 220 -14.01 18.98 8.02
CA LEU A 220 -13.57 19.78 6.89
C LEU A 220 -13.46 18.96 5.58
N ASN A 221 -12.99 17.72 5.63
CA ASN A 221 -12.99 16.83 4.47
C ASN A 221 -14.41 16.47 4.00
N LYS A 222 -15.33 16.19 4.89
CA LYS A 222 -16.74 15.92 4.53
C LYS A 222 -17.40 17.17 3.94
N SER A 223 -17.08 18.34 4.44
CA SER A 223 -17.54 19.63 3.91
C SER A 223 -16.93 19.91 2.53
N ALA A 224 -15.64 19.65 2.34
CA ALA A 224 -14.93 19.82 1.06
C ALA A 224 -15.41 18.84 -0.03
N ILE A 225 -15.88 17.64 0.35
CA ILE A 225 -16.38 16.61 -0.59
C ILE A 225 -17.86 16.84 -0.97
N GLY A 226 -18.51 17.84 -0.38
CA GLY A 226 -19.90 18.18 -0.74
C GLY A 226 -20.97 17.28 -0.09
N LYS A 227 -20.60 16.51 0.95
CA LYS A 227 -21.55 15.66 1.69
C LYS A 227 -22.43 16.41 2.71
N TYR A 228 -22.11 17.66 3.02
CA TYR A 228 -22.93 18.49 3.90
C TYR A 228 -23.68 19.59 3.16
N SER A 229 -24.88 19.92 3.65
CA SER A 229 -25.86 20.86 3.05
C SER A 229 -25.29 22.28 2.87
N TYR A 230 -24.29 22.69 3.64
CA TYR A 230 -23.64 24.01 3.53
C TYR A 230 -23.00 24.27 2.16
N THR A 231 -22.57 23.22 1.45
CA THR A 231 -22.02 23.34 0.09
C THR A 231 -23.12 23.50 -0.97
N LYS A 232 -24.37 23.16 -0.66
CA LYS A 232 -25.50 23.44 -1.57
C LYS A 232 -25.81 24.95 -1.63
N ILE A 233 -25.74 25.64 -0.51
CA ILE A 233 -25.93 27.10 -0.46
C ILE A 233 -24.78 27.83 -1.17
N GLY A 234 -23.53 27.42 -0.93
CA GLY A 234 -22.37 28.01 -1.60
C GLY A 234 -22.33 27.81 -3.12
N LYS A 235 -22.94 26.74 -3.66
CA LYS A 235 -23.04 26.52 -5.10
C LYS A 235 -23.84 27.57 -5.85
N TYR A 236 -24.77 28.24 -5.17
CA TYR A 236 -25.59 29.27 -5.76
C TYR A 236 -24.98 30.67 -5.64
N LEU A 237 -23.99 30.86 -4.77
CA LEU A 237 -23.43 32.18 -4.44
C LEU A 237 -22.00 32.40 -4.99
N LEU A 238 -21.27 31.36 -5.37
CA LEU A 238 -19.89 31.49 -5.82
C LEU A 238 -19.64 30.72 -7.13
N PRO A 239 -18.79 31.24 -8.04
CA PRO A 239 -18.38 30.55 -9.24
C PRO A 239 -17.71 29.19 -8.94
N LYS A 240 -17.95 28.16 -9.77
CA LYS A 240 -17.37 26.82 -9.60
C LYS A 240 -15.84 26.83 -9.44
N ARG A 241 -15.13 27.76 -10.11
CA ARG A 241 -13.68 27.93 -9.99
C ARG A 241 -13.26 28.35 -8.58
N THR A 242 -13.98 29.29 -7.98
CA THR A 242 -13.74 29.79 -6.61
C THR A 242 -13.98 28.70 -5.57
N ILE A 243 -15.06 27.93 -5.72
CA ILE A 243 -15.36 26.80 -4.83
C ILE A 243 -14.27 25.75 -4.92
N ASN A 244 -13.79 25.42 -6.11
CA ASN A 244 -12.71 24.45 -6.29
C ASN A 244 -11.39 24.97 -5.72
N TRP A 245 -11.05 26.25 -5.91
CA TRP A 245 -9.88 26.87 -5.33
C TRP A 245 -9.91 26.84 -3.80
N ILE A 246 -11.05 27.22 -3.19
CA ILE A 246 -11.26 27.15 -1.74
C ILE A 246 -11.10 25.69 -1.23
N LYS A 247 -11.67 24.72 -1.94
CA LYS A 247 -11.52 23.27 -1.59
C LYS A 247 -10.08 22.82 -1.65
N ILE A 248 -9.32 23.23 -2.67
CA ILE A 248 -7.91 22.88 -2.83
C ILE A 248 -7.06 23.59 -1.77
N SER A 249 -7.32 24.87 -1.50
CA SER A 249 -6.61 25.63 -0.46
C SER A 249 -6.84 25.08 0.93
N ILE A 250 -8.10 24.78 1.29
CA ILE A 250 -8.43 24.12 2.56
C ILE A 250 -7.73 22.75 2.66
N LYS A 251 -7.80 21.95 1.60
CA LYS A 251 -7.16 20.63 1.57
C LYS A 251 -5.64 20.72 1.71
N ASN A 252 -5.02 21.70 1.09
CA ASN A 252 -3.56 21.89 1.16
C ASN A 252 -3.15 22.48 2.52
N SER A 253 -3.89 23.43 3.06
CA SER A 253 -3.65 23.99 4.40
C SER A 253 -3.81 22.92 5.49
N LEU A 254 -4.84 22.09 5.40
CA LEU A 254 -5.06 20.98 6.32
C LEU A 254 -3.96 19.90 6.23
N LYS A 255 -3.42 19.67 5.04
CA LYS A 255 -2.27 18.75 4.88
C LYS A 255 -1.02 19.22 5.62
N ASN A 256 -0.82 20.52 5.74
CA ASN A 256 0.40 21.10 6.31
C ASN A 256 0.24 21.55 7.76
N TRP A 257 -0.96 21.93 8.18
CA TRP A 257 -1.22 22.57 9.46
C TRP A 257 -1.42 21.58 10.62
N ASP A 258 -1.92 20.38 10.35
CA ASP A 258 -2.36 19.45 11.40
C ASP A 258 -1.47 18.19 11.51
N LYS A 259 -0.26 18.23 10.95
CA LYS A 259 0.66 17.09 11.00
C LYS A 259 1.74 17.29 12.04
N GLU A 260 1.62 16.59 13.13
CA GLU A 260 2.75 16.39 14.03
C GLU A 260 3.63 15.24 13.52
N LYS A 261 4.93 15.46 13.38
CA LYS A 261 5.90 14.40 13.16
C LYS A 261 5.96 13.54 14.42
N ALA A 262 5.08 12.57 14.51
CA ALA A 262 5.03 11.66 15.64
C ALA A 262 5.37 10.25 15.18
N SER A 263 6.17 9.53 15.95
CA SER A 263 6.27 8.09 15.82
C SER A 263 5.01 7.45 16.43
N TYR A 264 4.51 6.39 15.81
CA TYR A 264 3.43 5.61 16.42
C TYR A 264 3.88 5.06 17.78
N PRO A 265 2.98 4.98 18.76
CA PRO A 265 3.27 4.32 20.03
C PRO A 265 3.84 2.92 19.79
N LYS A 266 4.86 2.58 20.56
CA LYS A 266 5.40 1.23 20.57
C LYS A 266 4.32 0.27 21.06
N ILE A 267 4.26 -0.90 20.44
CA ILE A 267 3.38 -1.96 20.90
C ILE A 267 3.79 -2.44 22.29
N SER A 268 2.84 -2.71 23.17
CA SER A 268 3.11 -3.28 24.49
C SER A 268 3.70 -4.69 24.37
N LYS A 269 4.43 -5.12 25.40
CA LYS A 269 5.00 -6.49 25.45
C LYS A 269 3.90 -7.55 25.39
N GLU A 270 2.79 -7.34 26.04
CA GLU A 270 1.63 -8.20 26.09
C GLU A 270 1.01 -8.35 24.67
N ASN A 271 0.63 -7.24 24.06
CA ASN A 271 0.06 -7.26 22.69
C ASN A 271 1.03 -7.87 21.65
N ARG A 272 2.35 -7.66 21.86
CA ARG A 272 3.38 -8.27 20.98
C ARG A 272 3.43 -9.78 21.15
N TYR A 273 3.31 -10.27 22.40
CA TYR A 273 3.26 -11.69 22.72
C TYR A 273 2.02 -12.36 22.09
N ASP A 274 0.84 -11.77 22.26
CA ASP A 274 -0.41 -12.26 21.70
C ASP A 274 -0.36 -12.35 20.18
N LEU A 275 0.09 -11.27 19.53
CA LEU A 275 0.23 -11.23 18.08
C LEU A 275 1.29 -12.19 17.55
N LYS A 276 2.38 -12.42 18.32
CA LYS A 276 3.37 -13.44 17.97
C LYS A 276 2.73 -14.82 17.91
N ALA A 277 1.98 -15.20 18.93
CA ALA A 277 1.28 -16.48 18.97
C ALA A 277 0.32 -16.63 17.79
N LEU A 278 -0.50 -15.61 17.50
CA LEU A 278 -1.49 -15.59 16.45
C LEU A 278 -0.88 -15.67 15.03
N TYR A 279 0.28 -15.04 14.79
CA TYR A 279 0.94 -15.05 13.49
C TYR A 279 1.90 -16.22 13.28
N SER A 280 2.30 -16.94 14.34
CA SER A 280 3.36 -17.96 14.28
C SER A 280 3.13 -19.02 13.20
N LYS A 281 1.88 -19.50 13.09
CA LYS A 281 1.52 -20.49 12.06
C LYS A 281 1.68 -19.92 10.65
N ASP A 282 1.13 -18.74 10.37
CA ASP A 282 1.23 -18.12 9.04
C ASP A 282 2.67 -17.79 8.66
N VAL A 283 3.49 -17.31 9.61
CA VAL A 283 4.92 -17.05 9.38
C VAL A 283 5.69 -18.34 9.09
N SER A 284 5.38 -19.44 9.80
CA SER A 284 5.97 -20.75 9.49
C SER A 284 5.60 -21.23 8.08
N ASP A 285 4.34 -21.11 7.72
CA ASP A 285 3.85 -21.46 6.38
C ASP A 285 4.46 -20.54 5.31
N LEU A 286 4.65 -19.26 5.62
CA LEU A 286 5.30 -18.29 4.75
C LEU A 286 6.77 -18.65 4.48
N LYS A 287 7.54 -19.03 5.51
CA LYS A 287 8.93 -19.50 5.36
C LYS A 287 9.02 -20.68 4.38
N LYS A 288 8.11 -21.66 4.52
CA LYS A 288 8.02 -22.82 3.61
C LYS A 288 7.63 -22.39 2.19
N LEU A 289 6.63 -21.53 2.06
CA LEU A 289 6.10 -21.08 0.78
C LEU A 289 7.14 -20.30 -0.03
N THR A 290 7.90 -19.40 0.62
CA THR A 290 8.84 -18.48 -0.04
C THR A 290 10.27 -18.98 -0.07
N HIS A 291 10.61 -20.03 0.68
CA HIS A 291 11.98 -20.48 0.94
C HIS A 291 12.90 -19.37 1.50
N TYR A 292 12.33 -18.45 2.28
CA TYR A 292 13.02 -17.31 2.87
C TYR A 292 12.84 -17.33 4.41
N ASN A 293 13.92 -17.10 5.16
CA ASN A 293 13.92 -17.31 6.61
C ASN A 293 13.45 -16.12 7.46
N TYR A 294 13.30 -14.94 6.85
CA TYR A 294 12.86 -13.71 7.54
C TYR A 294 13.65 -13.43 8.83
N ARG A 295 14.97 -13.55 8.78
CA ARG A 295 15.86 -13.38 9.96
C ARG A 295 15.72 -12.00 10.60
N GLU A 296 15.26 -11.03 9.85
CA GLU A 296 14.98 -9.67 10.31
C GLU A 296 13.79 -9.59 11.28
N TRP A 297 12.91 -10.60 11.28
CA TRP A 297 11.74 -10.67 12.16
C TRP A 297 12.06 -11.44 13.42
N THR A 298 12.77 -10.78 14.35
CA THR A 298 13.30 -11.39 15.58
C THR A 298 12.26 -12.08 16.44
N ASP A 299 10.97 -11.68 16.35
CA ASP A 299 9.88 -12.35 17.07
C ASP A 299 9.68 -13.80 16.63
N PHE A 300 10.06 -14.17 15.41
CA PHE A 300 9.80 -15.46 14.78
C PHE A 300 11.07 -16.26 14.48
N ASN A 301 12.19 -15.86 15.08
CA ASN A 301 13.44 -16.60 15.06
C ASN A 301 13.51 -17.42 16.35
N SER A 302 13.05 -18.64 16.29
CA SER A 302 13.25 -19.68 17.32
C SER A 302 13.97 -20.85 16.69
#